data_9f27215160126d174826fa332561909e
#
_entry.id   9f27215160126d174826fa332561909e
#
_cell.length_a   1.000
_cell.length_b   1.000
_cell.length_c   1.000
_cell.angle_alpha   90.00
_cell.angle_beta   90.00
_cell.angle_gamma   90.00
#
_symmetry.space_group_name_H-M   'P 1'
#
loop_
_entity.id
_entity.type
_entity.pdbx_description
1 polymer ?
#
loop_
_entity_poly.entity_id
_entity_poly.type
_entity_poly.pdbx_seq_one_letter_code
_entity_poly.pdbx_strand_id
1 'polypeptide(L)'
;MVNKRKANLGIKKVLLAAGKSERFGEKNKLSEFINGKPLINNILDTLLEIFDTSELTIIVGHEQKIIKNLINNEEIKILENIDYNSGIGTSISLAIKNLENDIKGVMIIPADMPYINSKDLMNLENKFWEYDCEKVIIPQYKSKTGNPVILPGIYFDKLKKLKDDFGARSLIAEKDIITLKTGFGTILDIDTRDELDKAKIKS
;
A
#
# COMPACT_ATOMS: atom_id res chain seq x y z
N MET A 1 7.95 24.31 -4.79
CA MET A 1 7.33 23.45 -5.82
C MET A 1 8.21 22.22 -5.96
N VAL A 2 7.78 21.07 -5.45
CA VAL A 2 8.49 19.80 -5.69
C VAL A 2 8.25 19.46 -7.16
N ASN A 3 9.33 19.33 -7.95
CA ASN A 3 9.24 18.90 -9.34
C ASN A 3 8.60 17.49 -9.32
N LYS A 4 7.31 17.38 -9.68
CA LYS A 4 6.69 16.06 -9.90
C LYS A 4 7.54 15.33 -10.94
N ARG A 5 8.06 14.17 -10.56
CA ARG A 5 8.77 13.26 -11.47
C ARG A 5 7.84 12.96 -12.65
N LYS A 6 8.37 12.90 -13.89
CA LYS A 6 7.57 12.36 -15.00
C LYS A 6 7.04 10.99 -14.61
N ALA A 7 5.72 10.77 -14.80
CA ALA A 7 5.06 9.52 -14.47
C ALA A 7 5.89 8.32 -14.94
N ASN A 8 6.34 7.49 -13.99
CA ASN A 8 7.08 6.29 -14.30
C ASN A 8 6.11 5.10 -14.28
N LEU A 9 5.43 4.88 -15.39
CA LEU A 9 4.40 3.85 -15.55
C LEU A 9 4.91 2.41 -15.29
N GLY A 10 6.21 2.22 -15.04
CA GLY A 10 6.77 0.90 -14.79
C GLY A 10 6.40 0.26 -13.45
N ILE A 11 6.01 1.06 -12.44
CA ILE A 11 5.61 0.56 -11.11
C ILE A 11 4.25 1.14 -10.73
N LYS A 12 3.24 0.29 -10.60
CA LYS A 12 1.92 0.69 -10.11
C LYS A 12 1.91 0.70 -8.59
N LYS A 13 1.43 1.79 -7.98
CA LYS A 13 1.23 1.93 -6.54
C LYS A 13 -0.20 1.50 -6.22
N VAL A 14 -0.34 0.47 -5.38
CA VAL A 14 -1.63 -0.13 -5.01
C VAL A 14 -1.88 0.11 -3.52
N LEU A 15 -2.79 1.03 -3.21
CA LEU A 15 -3.21 1.32 -1.84
C LEU A 15 -4.34 0.37 -1.44
N LEU A 16 -4.11 -0.48 -0.45
CA LEU A 16 -5.08 -1.45 0.05
C LEU A 16 -5.94 -0.84 1.16
N ALA A 17 -7.20 -0.56 0.86
CA ALA A 17 -8.19 0.07 1.74
C ALA A 17 -9.48 -0.77 1.86
N ALA A 18 -9.40 -2.10 1.67
CA ALA A 18 -10.56 -3.00 1.62
C ALA A 18 -10.85 -3.72 2.96
N GLY A 19 -9.99 -3.57 3.99
CA GLY A 19 -10.04 -4.31 5.25
C GLY A 19 -11.24 -3.95 6.13
N LYS A 20 -11.71 -4.93 6.92
CA LYS A 20 -12.89 -4.79 7.81
C LYS A 20 -12.63 -4.01 9.09
N SER A 21 -11.38 -3.80 9.47
CA SER A 21 -11.02 -3.15 10.74
C SER A 21 -11.57 -3.84 12.00
N GLU A 22 -11.71 -5.18 11.99
CA GLU A 22 -12.41 -5.97 13.04
C GLU A 22 -11.87 -5.71 14.46
N ARG A 23 -10.55 -5.52 14.60
CA ARG A 23 -9.90 -5.22 15.89
C ARG A 23 -10.10 -3.78 16.36
N PHE A 24 -10.59 -2.92 15.47
CA PHE A 24 -10.78 -1.49 15.76
C PHE A 24 -12.15 -1.19 16.37
N GLY A 25 -13.15 -2.06 16.17
CA GLY A 25 -14.52 -1.93 16.65
C GLY A 25 -15.53 -1.59 15.55
N GLU A 26 -16.59 -0.83 15.90
CA GLU A 26 -17.73 -0.59 15.00
C GLU A 26 -17.44 0.32 13.80
N LYS A 27 -16.43 1.21 13.93
CA LYS A 27 -16.09 2.18 12.89
C LYS A 27 -14.92 1.70 12.04
N ASN A 28 -14.93 2.05 10.77
CA ASN A 28 -13.78 1.84 9.89
C ASN A 28 -12.59 2.69 10.36
N LYS A 29 -11.47 2.03 10.69
CA LYS A 29 -10.26 2.71 11.18
C LYS A 29 -9.74 3.77 10.22
N LEU A 30 -9.92 3.57 8.90
CA LEU A 30 -9.44 4.47 7.87
C LEU A 30 -10.18 5.82 7.86
N SER A 31 -11.39 5.88 8.46
CA SER A 31 -12.16 7.12 8.64
C SER A 31 -11.85 7.88 9.92
N GLU A 32 -11.11 7.27 10.86
CA GLU A 32 -10.73 7.93 12.11
C GLU A 32 -9.63 8.98 11.89
N PHE A 33 -9.67 10.01 12.71
CA PHE A 33 -8.78 11.17 12.54
C PHE A 33 -7.45 10.99 13.26
N ILE A 34 -6.37 11.27 12.53
CA ILE A 34 -5.00 11.43 13.04
C ILE A 34 -4.37 12.64 12.32
N ASN A 35 -3.63 13.48 13.03
CA ASN A 35 -3.03 14.69 12.46
C ASN A 35 -4.04 15.64 11.79
N GLY A 36 -5.27 15.71 12.32
CA GLY A 36 -6.33 16.60 11.83
C GLY A 36 -7.04 16.13 10.54
N LYS A 37 -6.77 14.91 10.05
CA LYS A 37 -7.40 14.34 8.85
C LYS A 37 -7.64 12.84 8.99
N PRO A 38 -8.55 12.24 8.19
CA PRO A 38 -8.78 10.80 8.18
C PRO A 38 -7.49 9.99 7.99
N LEU A 39 -7.40 8.81 8.61
CA LEU A 39 -6.21 7.97 8.60
C LEU A 39 -5.71 7.69 7.19
N ILE A 40 -6.60 7.32 6.27
CA ILE A 40 -6.27 7.05 4.86
C ILE A 40 -5.64 8.26 4.16
N ASN A 41 -6.07 9.49 4.49
CA ASN A 41 -5.58 10.68 3.81
C ASN A 41 -4.12 11.02 4.18
N ASN A 42 -3.61 10.52 5.31
CA ASN A 42 -2.21 10.72 5.66
C ASN A 42 -1.27 10.04 4.65
N ILE A 43 -1.52 8.76 4.35
CA ILE A 43 -0.71 8.06 3.36
C ILE A 43 -1.02 8.50 1.92
N LEU A 44 -2.29 8.81 1.63
CA LEU A 44 -2.70 9.27 0.30
C LEU A 44 -2.03 10.58 -0.08
N ASP A 45 -1.97 11.57 0.83
CA ASP A 45 -1.28 12.84 0.61
C ASP A 45 0.22 12.62 0.36
N THR A 46 0.86 11.72 1.13
CA THR A 46 2.27 11.36 0.93
C THR A 46 2.51 10.75 -0.45
N LEU A 47 1.59 9.91 -0.94
CA LEU A 47 1.67 9.32 -2.28
C LEU A 47 1.50 10.39 -3.36
N LEU A 48 0.50 11.27 -3.22
CA LEU A 48 0.19 12.34 -4.18
C LEU A 48 1.25 13.45 -4.21
N GLU A 49 2.06 13.58 -3.16
CA GLU A 49 3.21 14.50 -3.14
C GLU A 49 4.26 14.11 -4.18
N ILE A 50 4.48 12.80 -4.43
CA ILE A 50 5.61 12.29 -5.19
C ILE A 50 5.24 11.50 -6.44
N PHE A 51 4.02 10.94 -6.50
CA PHE A 51 3.55 10.13 -7.62
C PHE A 51 2.39 10.82 -8.35
N ASP A 52 2.26 10.51 -9.63
CA ASP A 52 1.12 10.94 -10.42
C ASP A 52 -0.12 10.07 -10.11
N THR A 53 -1.33 10.65 -10.24
CA THR A 53 -2.59 9.93 -10.02
C THR A 53 -2.73 8.71 -10.94
N SER A 54 -2.18 8.78 -12.15
CA SER A 54 -2.15 7.67 -13.11
C SER A 54 -1.34 6.45 -12.65
N GLU A 55 -0.39 6.66 -11.72
CA GLU A 55 0.41 5.58 -11.13
C GLU A 55 -0.28 4.89 -9.95
N LEU A 56 -1.39 5.48 -9.44
CA LEU A 56 -2.10 5.00 -8.26
C LEU A 56 -3.31 4.15 -8.63
N THR A 57 -3.57 3.12 -7.83
CA THR A 57 -4.83 2.39 -7.81
C THR A 57 -5.20 2.12 -6.36
N ILE A 58 -6.43 2.41 -5.96
CA ILE A 58 -6.91 2.15 -4.60
C ILE A 58 -7.90 0.99 -4.64
N ILE A 59 -7.68 0.00 -3.78
CA ILE A 59 -8.61 -1.13 -3.63
C ILE A 59 -9.48 -0.89 -2.42
N VAL A 60 -10.78 -0.74 -2.62
CA VAL A 60 -11.78 -0.57 -1.57
C VAL A 60 -12.64 -1.84 -1.45
N GLY A 61 -13.26 -2.05 -0.28
CA GLY A 61 -14.09 -3.24 -0.02
C GLY A 61 -15.11 -2.94 1.08
N HIS A 62 -14.78 -3.25 2.33
CA HIS A 62 -15.64 -2.94 3.47
C HIS A 62 -15.92 -1.43 3.54
N GLU A 63 -17.21 -1.07 3.71
CA GLU A 63 -17.67 0.34 3.78
C GLU A 63 -17.13 1.24 2.64
N GLN A 64 -17.00 0.67 1.46
CA GLN A 64 -16.40 1.33 0.30
C GLN A 64 -16.95 2.72 -0.01
N LYS A 65 -18.25 2.98 0.27
CA LYS A 65 -18.86 4.30 0.05
C LYS A 65 -18.24 5.37 0.94
N ILE A 66 -17.97 5.03 2.22
CA ILE A 66 -17.31 5.93 3.17
C ILE A 66 -15.89 6.22 2.68
N ILE A 67 -15.13 5.17 2.34
CA ILE A 67 -13.73 5.31 1.92
C ILE A 67 -13.62 6.12 0.62
N LYS A 68 -14.47 5.89 -0.37
CA LYS A 68 -14.49 6.67 -1.62
C LYS A 68 -14.72 8.16 -1.36
N ASN A 69 -15.66 8.51 -0.47
CA ASN A 69 -15.92 9.90 -0.11
C ASN A 69 -14.71 10.58 0.57
N LEU A 70 -13.89 9.82 1.31
CA LEU A 70 -12.68 10.34 1.95
C LEU A 70 -11.55 10.59 0.94
N ILE A 71 -11.46 9.80 -0.13
CA ILE A 71 -10.42 9.94 -1.16
C ILE A 71 -10.61 11.24 -1.94
N ASN A 72 -11.85 11.62 -2.27
CA ASN A 72 -12.24 12.88 -2.93
C ASN A 72 -11.30 13.31 -4.08
N ASN A 73 -10.88 12.36 -4.93
CA ASN A 73 -10.06 12.59 -6.10
C ASN A 73 -10.52 11.69 -7.24
N GLU A 74 -11.17 12.27 -8.26
CA GLU A 74 -11.78 11.55 -9.37
C GLU A 74 -10.78 10.99 -10.39
N GLU A 75 -9.54 11.48 -10.38
CA GLU A 75 -8.49 11.03 -11.30
C GLU A 75 -7.86 9.70 -10.86
N ILE A 76 -8.01 9.32 -9.59
CA ILE A 76 -7.42 8.09 -9.06
C ILE A 76 -8.31 6.90 -9.42
N LYS A 77 -7.70 5.87 -10.01
CA LYS A 77 -8.39 4.61 -10.29
C LYS A 77 -8.76 3.90 -8.99
N ILE A 78 -10.06 3.67 -8.77
CA ILE A 78 -10.58 2.91 -7.63
C ILE A 78 -11.19 1.60 -8.13
N LEU A 79 -10.81 0.48 -7.51
CA LEU A 79 -11.37 -0.84 -7.77
C LEU A 79 -12.10 -1.36 -6.53
N GLU A 80 -13.29 -1.90 -6.72
CA GLU A 80 -14.11 -2.47 -5.66
C GLU A 80 -13.84 -3.97 -5.54
N ASN A 81 -13.33 -4.39 -4.40
CA ASN A 81 -13.18 -5.80 -4.10
C ASN A 81 -14.43 -6.32 -3.39
N ILE A 82 -15.28 -7.06 -4.10
CA ILE A 82 -16.48 -7.68 -3.53
C ILE A 82 -16.15 -8.89 -2.66
N ASP A 83 -14.99 -9.51 -2.87
CA ASP A 83 -14.51 -10.69 -2.16
C ASP A 83 -13.61 -10.34 -0.96
N TYR A 84 -13.64 -9.08 -0.49
CA TYR A 84 -12.76 -8.59 0.59
C TYR A 84 -12.83 -9.43 1.88
N ASN A 85 -13.95 -10.13 2.11
CA ASN A 85 -14.16 -11.01 3.24
C ASN A 85 -13.25 -12.26 3.23
N SER A 86 -12.75 -12.63 2.07
CA SER A 86 -11.91 -13.83 1.89
C SER A 86 -10.42 -13.57 2.16
N GLY A 87 -10.05 -12.32 2.51
CA GLY A 87 -8.69 -11.97 2.92
C GLY A 87 -7.96 -11.04 1.96
N ILE A 88 -6.78 -10.55 2.39
CA ILE A 88 -5.95 -9.56 1.67
C ILE A 88 -5.53 -10.04 0.27
N GLY A 89 -5.38 -11.35 0.08
CA GLY A 89 -4.99 -11.95 -1.20
C GLY A 89 -5.95 -11.60 -2.33
N THR A 90 -7.26 -11.49 -2.05
CA THR A 90 -8.26 -11.11 -3.06
C THR A 90 -8.07 -9.68 -3.56
N SER A 91 -7.70 -8.75 -2.67
CA SER A 91 -7.40 -7.36 -3.02
C SER A 91 -6.14 -7.26 -3.88
N ILE A 92 -5.08 -8.00 -3.54
CA ILE A 92 -3.86 -8.07 -4.34
C ILE A 92 -4.17 -8.67 -5.71
N SER A 93 -4.87 -9.81 -5.76
CA SER A 93 -5.26 -10.46 -7.01
C SER A 93 -6.06 -9.53 -7.92
N LEU A 94 -7.03 -8.79 -7.37
CA LEU A 94 -7.82 -7.81 -8.11
C LEU A 94 -6.94 -6.72 -8.71
N ALA A 95 -6.02 -6.16 -7.94
CA ALA A 95 -5.09 -5.13 -8.41
C ALA A 95 -4.25 -5.64 -9.59
N ILE A 96 -3.65 -6.84 -9.45
CA ILE A 96 -2.79 -7.43 -10.49
C ILE A 96 -3.56 -7.76 -11.76
N LYS A 97 -4.81 -8.22 -11.67
CA LYS A 97 -5.67 -8.50 -12.83
C LYS A 97 -6.04 -7.25 -13.63
N ASN A 98 -5.98 -6.08 -13.00
CA ASN A 98 -6.36 -4.79 -13.59
C ASN A 98 -5.16 -3.90 -13.92
N LEU A 99 -3.94 -4.44 -13.94
CA LEU A 99 -2.75 -3.72 -14.38
C LEU A 99 -2.80 -3.48 -15.90
N GLU A 100 -2.27 -2.35 -16.29
CA GLU A 100 -1.97 -2.03 -17.68
C GLU A 100 -0.80 -2.91 -18.18
N ASN A 101 -0.66 -2.98 -19.51
CA ASN A 101 0.50 -3.63 -20.13
C ASN A 101 1.79 -2.88 -19.75
N ASP A 102 2.91 -3.59 -19.77
CA ASP A 102 4.27 -3.05 -19.53
C ASP A 102 4.61 -2.64 -18.09
N ILE A 103 3.72 -2.90 -17.12
CA ILE A 103 4.04 -2.72 -15.69
C ILE A 103 5.11 -3.76 -15.28
N LYS A 104 6.23 -3.25 -14.75
CA LYS A 104 7.37 -4.05 -14.29
C LYS A 104 7.20 -4.58 -12.87
N GLY A 105 6.46 -3.83 -12.04
CA GLY A 105 6.23 -4.19 -10.64
C GLY A 105 5.05 -3.47 -10.04
N VAL A 106 4.64 -3.92 -8.85
CA VAL A 106 3.62 -3.27 -8.03
C VAL A 106 4.15 -2.98 -6.64
N MET A 107 3.91 -1.78 -6.15
CA MET A 107 4.15 -1.41 -4.76
C MET A 107 2.83 -1.58 -4.01
N ILE A 108 2.77 -2.57 -3.10
CA ILE A 108 1.59 -2.84 -2.27
C ILE A 108 1.71 -2.05 -0.98
N ILE A 109 0.75 -1.17 -0.74
CA ILE A 109 0.77 -0.18 0.34
C ILE A 109 -0.48 -0.37 1.21
N PRO A 110 -0.38 -0.75 2.49
CA PRO A 110 -1.52 -0.71 3.41
C PRO A 110 -1.96 0.73 3.69
N ALA A 111 -3.29 0.97 3.72
CA ALA A 111 -3.83 2.31 3.93
C ALA A 111 -3.80 2.78 5.39
N ASP A 112 -3.46 1.91 6.32
CA ASP A 112 -3.41 2.12 7.77
C ASP A 112 -2.01 2.48 8.31
N MET A 113 -1.09 2.88 7.44
CA MET A 113 0.29 3.22 7.79
C MET A 113 0.55 4.73 7.58
N PRO A 114 0.07 5.61 8.49
CA PRO A 114 0.08 7.07 8.28
C PRO A 114 1.45 7.72 8.38
N TYR A 115 2.48 7.00 8.84
CA TYR A 115 3.82 7.54 9.10
C TYR A 115 4.85 7.13 8.04
N ILE A 116 4.44 6.46 6.97
CA ILE A 116 5.30 6.24 5.81
C ILE A 116 5.59 7.62 5.18
N ASN A 117 6.86 7.87 4.89
CA ASN A 117 7.29 9.15 4.31
C ASN A 117 7.68 8.99 2.84
N SER A 118 7.66 10.10 2.11
CA SER A 118 7.97 10.16 0.68
C SER A 118 9.39 9.68 0.35
N LYS A 119 10.38 9.96 1.23
CA LYS A 119 11.77 9.53 1.03
C LYS A 119 11.91 8.00 1.04
N ASP A 120 11.24 7.31 1.98
CA ASP A 120 11.27 5.85 2.05
C ASP A 120 10.63 5.22 0.81
N LEU A 121 9.49 5.78 0.35
CA LEU A 121 8.81 5.32 -0.88
C LEU A 121 9.71 5.45 -2.11
N MET A 122 10.34 6.60 -2.30
CA MET A 122 11.27 6.83 -3.41
C MET A 122 12.49 5.92 -3.35
N ASN A 123 13.03 5.68 -2.15
CA ASN A 123 14.18 4.80 -1.97
C ASN A 123 13.85 3.33 -2.31
N LEU A 124 12.65 2.86 -1.93
CA LEU A 124 12.16 1.52 -2.30
C LEU A 124 12.03 1.39 -3.82
N GLU A 125 11.44 2.40 -4.47
CA GLU A 125 11.31 2.41 -5.93
C GLU A 125 12.67 2.42 -6.63
N ASN A 126 13.59 3.28 -6.20
CA ASN A 126 14.95 3.32 -6.74
C ASN A 126 15.66 1.97 -6.56
N LYS A 127 15.49 1.34 -5.39
CA LYS A 127 16.09 0.03 -5.12
C LYS A 127 15.53 -1.05 -6.04
N PHE A 128 14.26 -1.00 -6.39
CA PHE A 128 13.64 -1.91 -7.34
C PHE A 128 14.26 -1.79 -8.75
N TRP A 129 14.51 -0.56 -9.19
CA TRP A 129 15.18 -0.29 -10.47
C TRP A 129 16.65 -0.73 -10.46
N GLU A 130 17.38 -0.58 -9.35
CA GLU A 130 18.77 -1.05 -9.21
C GLU A 130 18.93 -2.56 -9.40
N TYR A 131 17.86 -3.33 -9.16
CA TYR A 131 17.82 -4.78 -9.35
C TYR A 131 17.05 -5.19 -10.61
N ASP A 132 17.06 -4.33 -11.65
CA ASP A 132 16.44 -4.59 -12.97
C ASP A 132 14.98 -5.04 -12.89
N CYS A 133 14.25 -4.63 -11.85
CA CYS A 133 12.86 -5.00 -11.56
C CYS A 133 12.64 -6.52 -11.36
N GLU A 134 13.65 -7.25 -10.95
CA GLU A 134 13.59 -8.72 -10.78
C GLU A 134 13.47 -9.16 -9.33
N LYS A 135 13.75 -8.28 -8.37
CA LYS A 135 13.75 -8.61 -6.94
C LYS A 135 12.57 -7.99 -6.21
N VAL A 136 12.12 -8.69 -5.17
CA VAL A 136 11.16 -8.16 -4.21
C VAL A 136 11.88 -7.22 -3.25
N ILE A 137 11.40 -5.98 -3.14
CA ILE A 137 11.98 -5.00 -2.23
C ILE A 137 11.09 -4.86 -0.99
N ILE A 138 11.67 -5.08 0.19
CA ILE A 138 10.97 -5.01 1.47
C ILE A 138 11.67 -3.97 2.36
N PRO A 139 10.94 -3.01 2.94
CA PRO A 139 11.51 -2.09 3.92
C PRO A 139 11.88 -2.83 5.20
N GLN A 140 12.93 -2.37 5.86
CA GLN A 140 13.36 -2.89 7.14
C GLN A 140 13.74 -1.73 8.08
N TYR A 141 13.11 -1.70 9.25
CA TYR A 141 13.51 -0.83 10.35
C TYR A 141 14.05 -1.67 11.51
N LYS A 142 15.33 -1.43 11.89
CA LYS A 142 16.08 -2.32 12.83
C LYS A 142 16.03 -3.77 12.31
N SER A 143 15.44 -4.70 13.07
CA SER A 143 15.34 -6.12 12.71
C SER A 143 13.96 -6.51 12.15
N LYS A 144 13.00 -5.56 12.04
CA LYS A 144 11.64 -5.82 11.58
C LYS A 144 11.48 -5.43 10.13
N THR A 145 10.96 -6.33 9.32
CA THR A 145 10.47 -6.03 7.96
C THR A 145 9.06 -5.45 8.02
N GLY A 146 8.71 -4.61 7.05
CA GLY A 146 7.43 -3.90 7.04
C GLY A 146 6.85 -3.72 5.64
N ASN A 147 6.12 -2.63 5.46
CA ASN A 147 5.47 -2.22 4.22
C ASN A 147 5.88 -0.78 3.86
N PRO A 148 5.69 -0.35 2.59
CA PRO A 148 5.17 -1.12 1.46
C PRO A 148 6.18 -2.11 0.88
N VAL A 149 5.67 -3.13 0.18
CA VAL A 149 6.49 -4.13 -0.51
C VAL A 149 6.38 -3.94 -2.02
N ILE A 150 7.50 -3.98 -2.74
CA ILE A 150 7.48 -3.97 -4.21
C ILE A 150 7.65 -5.40 -4.73
N LEU A 151 6.70 -5.83 -5.55
CA LEU A 151 6.64 -7.15 -6.15
C LEU A 151 6.91 -7.07 -7.65
N PRO A 152 7.92 -7.77 -8.19
CA PRO A 152 8.23 -7.78 -9.62
C PRO A 152 7.22 -8.57 -10.44
N GLY A 153 7.17 -8.25 -11.75
CA GLY A 153 6.27 -8.86 -12.72
C GLY A 153 6.33 -10.39 -12.80
N ILE A 154 7.49 -10.97 -12.51
CA ILE A 154 7.67 -12.45 -12.49
C ILE A 154 6.70 -13.18 -11.53
N TYR A 155 6.16 -12.46 -10.53
CA TYR A 155 5.19 -13.02 -9.59
C TYR A 155 3.73 -12.80 -10.00
N PHE A 156 3.43 -11.99 -11.03
CA PHE A 156 2.05 -11.59 -11.35
C PHE A 156 1.12 -12.77 -11.60
N ASP A 157 1.56 -13.80 -12.31
CA ASP A 157 0.71 -14.98 -12.59
C ASP A 157 0.36 -15.79 -11.34
N LYS A 158 1.24 -15.78 -10.33
CA LYS A 158 0.95 -16.38 -9.02
C LYS A 158 0.04 -15.46 -8.20
N LEU A 159 0.31 -14.16 -8.20
CA LEU A 159 -0.46 -13.16 -7.45
C LEU A 159 -1.91 -13.04 -7.94
N LYS A 160 -2.16 -13.18 -9.25
CA LYS A 160 -3.53 -13.24 -9.82
C LYS A 160 -4.40 -14.35 -9.24
N LYS A 161 -3.79 -15.39 -8.66
CA LYS A 161 -4.47 -16.58 -8.14
C LYS A 161 -4.70 -16.53 -6.62
N LEU A 162 -4.23 -15.49 -5.94
CA LEU A 162 -4.45 -15.32 -4.50
C LEU A 162 -5.95 -15.21 -4.19
N LYS A 163 -6.41 -15.92 -3.13
CA LYS A 163 -7.83 -16.02 -2.77
C LYS A 163 -8.11 -15.90 -1.26
N ASP A 164 -7.07 -15.86 -0.44
CA ASP A 164 -7.16 -16.02 1.01
C ASP A 164 -6.31 -14.97 1.76
N ASP A 165 -6.19 -15.14 3.08
CA ASP A 165 -5.38 -14.26 3.95
C ASP A 165 -3.86 -14.47 3.80
N PHE A 166 -3.43 -15.48 3.05
CA PHE A 166 -2.01 -15.63 2.74
C PHE A 166 -1.62 -14.51 1.76
N GLY A 167 -1.05 -13.45 2.32
CA GLY A 167 -0.50 -12.36 1.52
C GLY A 167 0.57 -12.84 0.54
N ALA A 168 1.06 -11.94 -0.32
CA ALA A 168 2.06 -12.24 -1.32
C ALA A 168 3.33 -12.94 -0.77
N ARG A 169 3.63 -12.76 0.52
CA ARG A 169 4.84 -13.29 1.17
C ARG A 169 5.01 -14.81 1.02
N SER A 170 3.95 -15.59 1.09
CA SER A 170 3.99 -17.06 0.96
C SER A 170 4.43 -17.55 -0.42
N LEU A 171 4.34 -16.70 -1.43
CA LEU A 171 4.70 -17.02 -2.81
C LEU A 171 6.14 -16.66 -3.17
N ILE A 172 6.84 -15.91 -2.30
CA ILE A 172 8.13 -15.30 -2.59
C ILE A 172 9.24 -16.18 -2.01
N ALA A 173 10.21 -16.55 -2.87
CA ALA A 173 11.40 -17.25 -2.41
C ALA A 173 12.35 -16.27 -1.70
N GLU A 174 12.97 -16.70 -0.60
CA GLU A 174 13.88 -15.85 0.21
C GLU A 174 15.04 -15.25 -0.59
N LYS A 175 15.60 -16.00 -1.54
CA LYS A 175 16.66 -15.56 -2.44
C LYS A 175 16.28 -14.38 -3.36
N ASP A 176 14.99 -14.13 -3.51
CA ASP A 176 14.47 -13.07 -4.36
C ASP A 176 14.14 -11.80 -3.58
N ILE A 177 14.41 -11.79 -2.27
CA ILE A 177 14.12 -10.67 -1.39
C ILE A 177 15.35 -9.84 -1.15
N ILE A 178 15.20 -8.53 -1.34
CA ILE A 178 16.17 -7.52 -0.93
C ILE A 178 15.51 -6.65 0.14
N THR A 179 16.16 -6.53 1.29
CA THR A 179 15.71 -5.61 2.33
C THR A 179 16.39 -4.25 2.20
N LEU A 180 15.65 -3.18 2.43
CA LEU A 180 16.15 -1.81 2.44
C LEU A 180 15.93 -1.18 3.81
N LYS A 181 16.98 -0.57 4.40
CA LYS A 181 16.85 0.21 5.63
C LYS A 181 15.99 1.44 5.39
N THR A 182 14.95 1.60 6.21
CA THR A 182 13.94 2.66 6.11
C THR A 182 13.63 3.27 7.46
N GLY A 183 12.76 4.27 7.48
CA GLY A 183 12.25 4.88 8.69
C GLY A 183 11.25 4.01 9.45
N PHE A 184 10.97 4.40 10.69
CA PHE A 184 10.03 3.73 11.60
C PHE A 184 8.61 3.59 11.03
N GLY A 185 8.17 4.55 10.21
CA GLY A 185 6.82 4.54 9.62
C GLY A 185 6.51 3.29 8.78
N THR A 186 7.53 2.61 8.27
CA THR A 186 7.35 1.40 7.42
C THR A 186 7.01 0.13 8.21
N ILE A 187 7.07 0.18 9.55
CA ILE A 187 6.73 -0.96 10.43
C ILE A 187 5.58 -0.62 11.40
N LEU A 188 4.94 0.53 11.22
CA LEU A 188 3.88 1.01 12.10
C LEU A 188 2.56 1.12 11.35
N ASP A 189 1.71 0.16 11.54
CA ASP A 189 0.30 0.13 11.17
C ASP A 189 -0.57 0.51 12.38
N ILE A 190 -1.77 1.01 12.13
CA ILE A 190 -2.77 1.34 13.15
C ILE A 190 -3.88 0.30 13.07
N ASP A 191 -3.87 -0.66 13.98
CA ASP A 191 -4.81 -1.78 14.00
C ASP A 191 -5.85 -1.69 15.12
N THR A 192 -5.54 -0.94 16.18
CA THR A 192 -6.37 -0.82 17.37
C THR A 192 -6.60 0.65 17.76
N ARG A 193 -7.65 0.91 18.58
CA ARG A 193 -7.89 2.26 19.15
C ARG A 193 -6.74 2.73 20.02
N ASP A 194 -6.16 1.83 20.81
CA ASP A 194 -5.01 2.16 21.67
C ASP A 194 -3.79 2.61 20.86
N GLU A 195 -3.55 1.99 19.71
CA GLU A 195 -2.48 2.40 18.80
C GLU A 195 -2.76 3.75 18.16
N LEU A 196 -4.01 4.01 17.76
CA LEU A 196 -4.42 5.32 17.27
C LEU A 196 -4.22 6.42 18.32
N ASP A 197 -4.65 6.18 19.56
CA ASP A 197 -4.54 7.18 20.64
C ASP A 197 -3.06 7.45 20.99
N LYS A 198 -2.23 6.41 21.02
CA LYS A 198 -0.77 6.57 21.21
C LYS A 198 -0.13 7.34 20.04
N ALA A 199 -0.63 7.15 18.84
CA ALA A 199 -0.17 7.84 17.65
C ALA A 199 -0.51 9.34 17.67
N LYS A 200 -1.71 9.71 18.15
CA LYS A 200 -2.15 11.12 18.34
C LYS A 200 -1.30 11.90 19.34
N ILE A 201 -0.71 11.23 20.33
CA ILE A 201 0.11 11.89 21.37
C ILE A 201 1.53 12.20 20.84
N LYS A 202 1.99 11.50 19.81
CA LYS A 202 3.35 11.63 19.26
C LYS A 202 3.44 12.63 18.09
N SER A 203 2.31 13.11 17.62
CA SER A 203 2.18 14.11 16.54
C SER A 203 1.95 15.50 17.12
#